data_17fbcf0817bc4ce96948332d4ede0abf
#
_entry.id   17fbcf0817bc4ce96948332d4ede0abf
#
_cell.length_a   1.000
_cell.length_b   1.000
_cell.length_c   1.000
_cell.angle_alpha   90.00
_cell.angle_beta   90.00
_cell.angle_gamma   90.00
#
_symmetry.space_group_name_H-M   'P 1'
#
loop_
_entity.id
_entity.type
_entity.pdbx_description
1 polymer ?
#
loop_
_entity_poly.entity_id
_entity_poly.type
_entity_poly.pdbx_seq_one_letter_code
_entity_poly.pdbx_strand_id
1 'polypeptide(L)'
;ITFGVIVALVYHLCCFAVKNLEPANPNLAEPARKKPWKETLAIFLRSAKRAFQNKALSLLIVVNFSYNVFVTLSSGLLVYVLSYVFVYDEAQTSMVYLVQGILVILTAILAGCVANKTDKKTVMTGSMLLTIIACLIIGFLPSKSVWLYTYVAIYALGNSGFWTMIYAMSYDSAILEQIETGKKPDGLYTSLIGLFMKFGNALGTLIMGFGCNVPAIMACRTIESRSSRLIT
;
A
#
# COMPACT_ATOMS: atom_id res chain seq x y z
N ILE A 1 -3.11 -23.57 -4.20
CA ILE A 1 -2.39 -24.37 -3.18
C ILE A 1 -0.88 -24.25 -3.38
N THR A 2 -0.32 -24.45 -4.58
CA THR A 2 1.12 -24.38 -4.89
C THR A 2 1.76 -23.03 -4.52
N PHE A 3 1.10 -21.92 -4.86
CA PHE A 3 1.60 -20.57 -4.52
C PHE A 3 1.70 -20.34 -3.00
N GLY A 4 0.72 -20.78 -2.22
CA GLY A 4 0.73 -20.68 -0.77
C GLY A 4 1.88 -21.46 -0.12
N VAL A 5 2.20 -22.65 -0.66
CA VAL A 5 3.32 -23.47 -0.18
C VAL A 5 4.67 -22.76 -0.46
N ILE A 6 4.84 -22.16 -1.66
CA ILE A 6 6.05 -21.42 -2.01
C ILE A 6 6.24 -20.23 -1.07
N VAL A 7 5.19 -19.44 -0.83
CA VAL A 7 5.25 -18.30 0.10
C VAL A 7 5.60 -18.74 1.51
N ALA A 8 4.99 -19.84 2.01
CA ALA A 8 5.30 -20.39 3.32
C ALA A 8 6.76 -20.86 3.43
N LEU A 9 7.29 -21.52 2.40
CA LEU A 9 8.69 -21.94 2.34
C LEU A 9 9.66 -20.74 2.37
N VAL A 10 9.40 -19.73 1.54
CA VAL A 10 10.23 -18.50 1.51
C VAL A 10 10.20 -17.81 2.88
N TYR A 11 9.02 -17.70 3.51
CA TYR A 11 8.88 -17.12 4.85
C TYR A 11 9.71 -17.89 5.89
N HIS A 12 9.64 -19.24 5.90
CA HIS A 12 10.40 -20.06 6.84
C HIS A 12 11.92 -19.95 6.61
N LEU A 13 12.37 -19.90 5.34
CA LEU A 13 13.77 -19.68 5.01
C LEU A 13 14.26 -18.31 5.51
N CYS A 14 13.47 -17.26 5.33
CA CYS A 14 13.80 -15.93 5.85
C CYS A 14 13.88 -15.93 7.39
N CYS A 15 12.93 -16.56 8.08
CA CYS A 15 12.93 -16.66 9.53
C CYS A 15 14.17 -17.45 10.04
N PHE A 16 14.56 -18.51 9.33
CA PHE A 16 15.73 -19.30 9.67
C PHE A 16 17.03 -18.51 9.49
N ALA A 17 17.13 -17.77 8.38
CA ALA A 17 18.30 -16.92 8.11
C ALA A 17 18.46 -15.81 9.15
N VAL A 18 17.35 -15.16 9.54
CA VAL A 18 17.37 -14.06 10.54
C VAL A 18 17.69 -14.59 11.93
N LYS A 19 17.22 -15.79 12.29
CA LYS A 19 17.53 -16.40 13.60
C LYS A 19 19.03 -16.56 13.87
N ASN A 20 19.81 -16.79 12.82
CA ASN A 20 21.28 -16.94 12.95
C ASN A 20 22.02 -15.58 12.93
N LEU A 21 21.33 -14.48 12.62
CA LEU A 21 21.88 -13.12 12.57
C LEU A 21 21.60 -12.33 13.85
N GLU A 22 20.71 -12.80 14.72
CA GLU A 22 20.52 -12.15 16.01
C GLU A 22 21.80 -12.30 16.86
N PRO A 23 22.53 -11.20 17.13
CA PRO A 23 23.62 -11.25 18.08
C PRO A 23 23.02 -11.66 19.42
N ALA A 24 23.49 -12.75 19.99
CA ALA A 24 23.15 -13.17 21.34
C ALA A 24 23.74 -12.13 22.33
N ASN A 25 23.08 -10.98 22.43
CA ASN A 25 23.40 -9.97 23.42
C ASN A 25 22.50 -10.25 24.63
N PRO A 26 23.02 -10.95 25.67
CA PRO A 26 22.23 -11.38 26.83
C PRO A 26 21.65 -10.20 27.62
N ASN A 27 22.15 -8.98 27.39
CA ASN A 27 21.67 -7.76 28.03
C ASN A 27 20.46 -7.12 27.33
N LEU A 28 20.07 -7.58 26.13
CA LEU A 28 18.86 -7.14 25.42
C LEU A 28 17.67 -8.08 25.64
N ALA A 29 17.91 -9.25 26.21
CA ALA A 29 16.88 -10.18 26.62
C ALA A 29 16.38 -9.84 28.04
N GLU A 30 15.87 -8.63 28.28
CA GLU A 30 14.89 -8.51 29.33
C GLU A 30 13.73 -9.43 28.98
N PRO A 31 13.43 -10.45 29.83
CA PRO A 31 12.29 -11.33 29.56
C PRO A 31 11.07 -10.44 29.41
N ALA A 32 10.43 -10.51 28.26
CA ALA A 32 9.23 -9.74 27.96
C ALA A 32 8.20 -10.06 29.06
N ARG A 33 8.24 -9.28 30.14
CA ARG A 33 7.33 -9.37 31.27
C ARG A 33 5.96 -9.19 30.67
N LYS A 34 5.14 -10.24 30.68
CA LYS A 34 3.77 -10.24 30.14
C LYS A 34 2.98 -9.16 30.87
N LYS A 35 3.07 -7.93 30.36
CA LYS A 35 2.26 -6.82 30.90
C LYS A 35 0.79 -7.11 30.57
N PRO A 36 -0.13 -6.85 31.48
CA PRO A 36 -1.56 -7.01 31.22
C PRO A 36 -1.94 -6.17 30.00
N TRP A 37 -2.80 -6.72 29.13
CA TRP A 37 -3.16 -6.11 27.85
C TRP A 37 -3.62 -4.64 27.97
N LYS A 38 -4.28 -4.26 29.06
CA LYS A 38 -4.71 -2.90 29.36
C LYS A 38 -3.54 -1.94 29.52
N GLU A 39 -2.47 -2.38 30.16
CA GLU A 39 -1.25 -1.61 30.35
C GLU A 39 -0.49 -1.45 29.04
N THR A 40 -0.43 -2.51 28.25
CA THR A 40 0.16 -2.49 26.89
C THR A 40 -0.62 -1.54 25.98
N LEU A 41 -1.94 -1.55 26.02
CA LEU A 41 -2.78 -0.63 25.26
C LEU A 41 -2.59 0.83 25.72
N ALA A 42 -2.52 1.07 27.02
CA ALA A 42 -2.27 2.42 27.55
C ALA A 42 -0.89 2.97 27.15
N ILE A 43 0.14 2.10 27.16
CA ILE A 43 1.48 2.45 26.68
C ILE A 43 1.44 2.77 25.18
N PHE A 44 0.78 1.93 24.39
CA PHE A 44 0.61 2.13 22.95
C PHE A 44 -0.09 3.46 22.63
N LEU A 45 -1.22 3.74 23.27
CA LEU A 45 -1.96 5.00 23.07
C LEU A 45 -1.15 6.22 23.46
N ARG A 46 -0.41 6.15 24.58
CA ARG A 46 0.45 7.24 25.03
C ARG A 46 1.61 7.47 24.06
N SER A 47 2.20 6.40 23.55
CA SER A 47 3.28 6.46 22.57
C SER A 47 2.77 6.93 21.21
N ALA A 48 1.59 6.48 20.79
CA ALA A 48 0.93 6.97 19.57
C ALA A 48 0.63 8.48 19.67
N LYS A 49 0.08 8.96 20.82
CA LYS A 49 -0.13 10.38 21.03
C LYS A 49 1.16 11.20 20.89
N ARG A 50 2.26 10.70 21.44
CA ARG A 50 3.59 11.34 21.30
C ARG A 50 4.06 11.33 19.84
N ALA A 51 3.90 10.22 19.13
CA ALA A 51 4.25 10.10 17.72
C ALA A 51 3.46 11.09 16.84
N PHE A 52 2.17 11.34 17.15
CA PHE A 52 1.37 12.35 16.46
C PHE A 52 1.80 13.80 16.77
N GLN A 53 2.52 14.04 17.85
CA GLN A 53 3.10 15.36 18.13
C GLN A 53 4.30 15.67 17.22
N ASN A 54 4.94 14.64 16.67
CA ASN A 54 5.97 14.82 15.66
C ASN A 54 5.32 15.18 14.31
N LYS A 55 5.49 16.43 13.89
CA LYS A 55 4.87 16.97 12.66
C LYS A 55 5.27 16.19 11.40
N ALA A 56 6.51 15.72 11.32
CA ALA A 56 7.00 14.96 10.17
C ALA A 56 6.29 13.61 10.05
N LEU A 57 6.18 12.87 11.16
CA LEU A 57 5.48 11.58 11.17
C LEU A 57 3.98 11.73 10.93
N SER A 58 3.35 12.73 11.56
CA SER A 58 1.93 13.00 11.36
C SER A 58 1.62 13.29 9.88
N LEU A 59 2.45 14.08 9.22
CA LEU A 59 2.31 14.35 7.78
C LEU A 59 2.47 13.06 6.95
N LEU A 60 3.48 12.24 7.25
CA LEU A 60 3.70 10.96 6.57
C LEU A 60 2.49 10.01 6.73
N ILE A 61 1.88 9.96 7.91
CA ILE A 61 0.68 9.16 8.16
C ILE A 61 -0.49 9.63 7.30
N VAL A 62 -0.75 10.94 7.24
CA VAL A 62 -1.83 11.50 6.41
C VAL A 62 -1.60 11.21 4.94
N VAL A 63 -0.39 11.42 4.45
CA VAL A 63 -0.01 11.14 3.06
C VAL A 63 -0.17 9.66 2.75
N ASN A 64 0.33 8.79 3.62
CA ASN A 64 0.20 7.33 3.45
C ASN A 64 -1.26 6.87 3.43
N PHE A 65 -2.08 7.37 4.35
CA PHE A 65 -3.51 7.08 4.39
C PHE A 65 -4.21 7.50 3.10
N SER A 66 -4.04 8.75 2.67
CA SER A 66 -4.66 9.29 1.44
C SER A 66 -4.20 8.55 0.20
N TYR A 67 -2.91 8.22 0.11
CA TYR A 67 -2.35 7.46 -1.01
C TYR A 67 -2.93 6.04 -1.08
N ASN A 68 -3.11 5.37 0.06
CA ASN A 68 -3.71 4.04 0.09
C ASN A 68 -5.18 4.03 -0.31
N VAL A 69 -5.97 5.03 0.10
CA VAL A 69 -7.34 5.20 -0.41
C VAL A 69 -7.32 5.32 -1.94
N PHE A 70 -6.46 6.19 -2.46
CA PHE A 70 -6.33 6.42 -3.89
C PHE A 70 -5.90 5.16 -4.66
N VAL A 71 -4.87 4.44 -4.20
CA VAL A 71 -4.38 3.21 -4.84
C VAL A 71 -5.44 2.11 -4.84
N THR A 72 -6.17 1.95 -3.74
CA THR A 72 -7.25 0.95 -3.64
C THR A 72 -8.37 1.26 -4.63
N LEU A 73 -8.78 2.52 -4.73
CA LEU A 73 -9.79 2.94 -5.71
C LEU A 73 -9.28 2.75 -7.14
N SER A 74 -8.06 3.17 -7.44
CA SER A 74 -7.47 3.07 -8.79
C SER A 74 -7.32 1.62 -9.24
N SER A 75 -6.86 0.72 -8.38
CA SER A 75 -6.71 -0.71 -8.73
C SER A 75 -8.06 -1.39 -8.94
N GLY A 76 -9.06 -1.06 -8.15
CA GLY A 76 -10.40 -1.58 -8.35
C GLY A 76 -11.07 -1.05 -9.62
N LEU A 77 -10.97 0.26 -9.88
CA LEU A 77 -11.50 0.87 -11.09
C LEU A 77 -10.81 0.33 -12.35
N LEU A 78 -9.52 0.00 -12.29
CA LEU A 78 -8.81 -0.58 -13.42
C LEU A 78 -9.44 -1.87 -13.91
N VAL A 79 -9.91 -2.75 -13.02
CA VAL A 79 -10.62 -3.98 -13.40
C VAL A 79 -11.85 -3.65 -14.26
N TYR A 80 -12.63 -2.66 -13.83
CA TYR A 80 -13.82 -2.24 -14.59
C TYR A 80 -13.45 -1.64 -15.96
N VAL A 81 -12.41 -0.83 -16.02
CA VAL A 81 -11.93 -0.25 -17.27
C VAL A 81 -11.47 -1.36 -18.23
N LEU A 82 -10.72 -2.36 -17.76
CA LEU A 82 -10.28 -3.48 -18.59
C LEU A 82 -11.48 -4.29 -19.11
N SER A 83 -12.46 -4.59 -18.26
CA SER A 83 -13.60 -5.43 -18.63
C SER A 83 -14.64 -4.71 -19.50
N TYR A 84 -14.93 -3.43 -19.23
CA TYR A 84 -16.01 -2.72 -19.91
C TYR A 84 -15.56 -1.77 -21.03
N VAL A 85 -14.37 -1.18 -20.92
CA VAL A 85 -13.85 -0.24 -21.92
C VAL A 85 -12.98 -0.94 -22.94
N PHE A 86 -12.07 -1.80 -22.47
CA PHE A 86 -11.19 -2.57 -23.34
C PHE A 86 -11.78 -3.92 -23.77
N VAL A 87 -12.83 -4.37 -23.08
CA VAL A 87 -13.52 -5.65 -23.33
C VAL A 87 -12.51 -6.84 -23.30
N TYR A 88 -11.60 -6.79 -22.33
CA TYR A 88 -10.61 -7.84 -22.15
C TYR A 88 -11.20 -9.04 -21.40
N ASP A 89 -10.81 -10.25 -21.85
CA ASP A 89 -11.10 -11.49 -21.15
C ASP A 89 -10.26 -11.60 -19.86
N GLU A 90 -10.64 -12.52 -18.96
CA GLU A 90 -9.94 -12.74 -17.69
C GLU A 90 -8.45 -13.06 -17.86
N ALA A 91 -8.11 -13.82 -18.91
CA ALA A 91 -6.72 -14.14 -19.24
C ALA A 91 -5.92 -12.89 -19.63
N GLN A 92 -6.50 -12.01 -20.45
CA GLN A 92 -5.87 -10.76 -20.89
C GLN A 92 -5.73 -9.77 -19.72
N THR A 93 -6.74 -9.68 -18.86
CA THR A 93 -6.69 -8.88 -17.66
C THR A 93 -5.57 -9.36 -16.72
N SER A 94 -5.44 -10.66 -16.53
CA SER A 94 -4.36 -11.26 -15.72
C SER A 94 -2.97 -10.95 -16.28
N MET A 95 -2.82 -10.95 -17.61
CA MET A 95 -1.57 -10.58 -18.29
C MET A 95 -1.19 -9.12 -18.03
N VAL A 96 -2.16 -8.20 -18.04
CA VAL A 96 -1.89 -6.78 -17.71
C VAL A 96 -1.36 -6.64 -16.28
N TYR A 97 -1.98 -7.31 -15.31
CA TYR A 97 -1.50 -7.30 -13.92
C TYR A 97 -0.13 -7.97 -13.74
N LEU A 98 0.15 -9.03 -14.49
CA LEU A 98 1.45 -9.68 -14.47
C LEU A 98 2.54 -8.73 -14.98
N VAL A 99 2.31 -8.07 -16.11
CA VAL A 99 3.23 -7.06 -16.66
C VAL A 99 3.43 -5.91 -15.67
N GLN A 100 2.35 -5.42 -15.07
CA GLN A 100 2.42 -4.38 -14.05
C GLN A 100 3.27 -4.82 -12.85
N GLY A 101 3.10 -6.05 -12.36
CA GLY A 101 3.89 -6.60 -11.25
C GLY A 101 5.38 -6.66 -11.55
N ILE A 102 5.75 -7.13 -12.75
CA ILE A 102 7.15 -7.17 -13.20
C ILE A 102 7.74 -5.76 -13.27
N LEU A 103 6.99 -4.81 -13.85
CA LEU A 103 7.43 -3.42 -13.95
C LEU A 103 7.62 -2.77 -12.57
N VAL A 104 6.74 -3.05 -11.60
CA VAL A 104 6.87 -2.55 -10.23
C VAL A 104 8.18 -3.03 -9.58
N ILE A 105 8.58 -4.29 -9.79
CA ILE A 105 9.85 -4.81 -9.27
C ILE A 105 11.05 -4.08 -9.88
N LEU A 106 11.07 -3.94 -11.22
CA LEU A 106 12.15 -3.26 -11.92
C LEU A 106 12.25 -1.78 -11.54
N THR A 107 11.11 -1.11 -11.45
CA THR A 107 11.05 0.31 -11.12
C THR A 107 11.33 0.60 -9.65
N ALA A 108 11.13 -0.35 -8.73
CA ALA A 108 11.55 -0.23 -7.34
C ALA A 108 13.06 -0.13 -7.20
N ILE A 109 13.81 -0.90 -7.99
CA ILE A 109 15.28 -0.80 -8.04
C ILE A 109 15.72 0.58 -8.55
N LEU A 110 15.08 1.06 -9.63
CA LEU A 110 15.36 2.38 -10.18
C LEU A 110 15.05 3.49 -9.16
N ALA A 111 13.91 3.42 -8.47
CA ALA A 111 13.53 4.38 -7.44
C ALA A 111 14.57 4.43 -6.29
N GLY A 112 15.10 3.27 -5.87
CA GLY A 112 16.19 3.20 -4.89
C GLY A 112 17.47 3.85 -5.39
N CYS A 113 17.86 3.62 -6.64
CA CYS A 113 19.04 4.24 -7.24
C CYS A 113 18.90 5.77 -7.38
N VAL A 114 17.72 6.26 -7.74
CA VAL A 114 17.44 7.69 -7.83
C VAL A 114 17.45 8.34 -6.44
N ALA A 115 16.89 7.67 -5.44
CA ALA A 115 16.86 8.17 -4.06
C ALA A 115 18.25 8.32 -3.43
N ASN A 116 19.24 7.55 -3.90
CA ASN A 116 20.62 7.70 -3.45
C ASN A 116 21.32 8.95 -4.03
N LYS A 117 20.78 9.51 -5.13
CA LYS A 117 21.34 10.70 -5.80
C LYS A 117 20.54 11.96 -5.54
N THR A 118 19.30 11.81 -5.09
CA THR A 118 18.34 12.90 -4.93
C THR A 118 17.71 12.81 -3.53
N ASP A 119 17.10 13.90 -3.05
CA ASP A 119 16.38 13.89 -1.78
C ASP A 119 15.18 12.92 -1.80
N LYS A 120 15.05 12.09 -0.76
CA LYS A 120 13.92 11.15 -0.58
C LYS A 120 12.55 11.82 -0.73
N LYS A 121 12.43 13.07 -0.24
CA LYS A 121 11.22 13.88 -0.33
C LYS A 121 10.85 14.19 -1.79
N THR A 122 11.83 14.56 -2.59
CA THR A 122 11.64 14.87 -4.02
C THR A 122 11.20 13.62 -4.79
N VAL A 123 11.84 12.48 -4.53
CA VAL A 123 11.46 11.20 -5.15
C VAL A 123 10.04 10.81 -4.79
N MET A 124 9.65 10.92 -3.51
CA MET A 124 8.29 10.62 -3.06
C MET A 124 7.25 11.52 -3.73
N THR A 125 7.48 12.83 -3.76
CA THR A 125 6.57 13.79 -4.41
C THR A 125 6.47 13.53 -5.92
N GLY A 126 7.59 13.30 -6.60
CA GLY A 126 7.61 12.93 -8.00
C GLY A 126 6.87 11.65 -8.31
N SER A 127 7.00 10.64 -7.44
CA SER A 127 6.28 9.37 -7.55
C SER A 127 4.77 9.54 -7.45
N MET A 128 4.30 10.38 -6.53
CA MET A 128 2.87 10.69 -6.40
C MET A 128 2.33 11.41 -7.64
N LEU A 129 3.10 12.38 -8.17
CA LEU A 129 2.73 13.08 -9.41
C LEU A 129 2.65 12.13 -10.60
N LEU A 130 3.61 11.21 -10.76
CA LEU A 130 3.59 10.20 -11.81
C LEU A 130 2.35 9.30 -11.71
N THR A 131 1.95 8.92 -10.50
CA THR A 131 0.76 8.10 -10.30
C THR A 131 -0.52 8.86 -10.69
N ILE A 132 -0.61 10.15 -10.38
CA ILE A 132 -1.72 11.01 -10.79
C ILE A 132 -1.76 11.14 -12.32
N ILE A 133 -0.62 11.41 -12.95
CA ILE A 133 -0.51 11.50 -14.41
C ILE A 133 -0.95 10.21 -15.09
N ALA A 134 -0.55 9.04 -14.56
CA ALA A 134 -1.00 7.75 -15.07
C ALA A 134 -2.52 7.63 -15.06
N CYS A 135 -3.17 8.00 -13.95
CA CYS A 135 -4.64 7.96 -13.86
C CYS A 135 -5.33 8.94 -14.81
N LEU A 136 -4.74 10.11 -15.07
CA LEU A 136 -5.26 11.05 -16.06
C LEU A 136 -5.15 10.48 -17.49
N ILE A 137 -4.06 9.78 -17.79
CA ILE A 137 -3.86 9.13 -19.10
C ILE A 137 -4.98 8.13 -19.37
N ILE A 138 -5.29 7.23 -18.42
CA ILE A 138 -6.31 6.22 -18.64
C ILE A 138 -7.73 6.81 -18.64
N GLY A 139 -7.95 7.94 -17.93
CA GLY A 139 -9.26 8.59 -17.82
C GLY A 139 -9.64 9.45 -19.03
N PHE A 140 -8.66 10.05 -19.71
CA PHE A 140 -8.93 11.05 -20.75
C PHE A 140 -8.50 10.62 -22.16
N LEU A 141 -7.70 9.59 -22.32
CA LEU A 141 -7.18 9.16 -23.61
C LEU A 141 -8.01 8.02 -24.22
N PRO A 142 -7.99 7.90 -25.57
CA PRO A 142 -8.79 6.89 -26.27
C PRO A 142 -8.38 5.46 -25.90
N SER A 143 -9.37 4.55 -25.91
CA SER A 143 -9.27 3.13 -25.54
C SER A 143 -8.38 2.30 -26.50
N LYS A 144 -7.14 2.75 -26.74
CA LYS A 144 -6.16 2.02 -27.54
C LYS A 144 -5.17 1.31 -26.61
N SER A 145 -4.79 0.10 -26.95
CA SER A 145 -3.83 -0.74 -26.19
C SER A 145 -2.53 -0.01 -25.85
N VAL A 146 -2.05 0.87 -26.72
CA VAL A 146 -0.82 1.66 -26.47
C VAL A 146 -0.95 2.53 -25.21
N TRP A 147 -2.09 3.20 -25.01
CA TRP A 147 -2.32 4.05 -23.84
C TRP A 147 -2.46 3.27 -22.56
N LEU A 148 -3.00 2.05 -22.63
CA LEU A 148 -3.05 1.14 -21.49
C LEU A 148 -1.66 0.75 -21.02
N TYR A 149 -0.76 0.34 -21.91
CA TYR A 149 0.61 -0.02 -21.53
C TYR A 149 1.42 1.20 -21.05
N THR A 150 1.17 2.38 -21.61
CA THR A 150 1.75 3.64 -21.12
C THR A 150 1.29 3.94 -19.69
N TYR A 151 -0.01 3.79 -19.41
CA TYR A 151 -0.54 3.88 -18.05
C TYR A 151 0.14 2.90 -17.10
N VAL A 152 0.22 1.62 -17.46
CA VAL A 152 0.83 0.57 -16.63
C VAL A 152 2.28 0.90 -16.30
N ALA A 153 3.06 1.39 -17.28
CA ALA A 153 4.46 1.73 -17.08
C ALA A 153 4.63 2.94 -16.14
N ILE A 154 3.89 4.03 -16.37
CA ILE A 154 3.97 5.24 -15.55
C ILE A 154 3.44 4.98 -14.14
N TYR A 155 2.34 4.22 -14.02
CA TYR A 155 1.77 3.84 -12.73
C TYR A 155 2.74 2.98 -11.92
N ALA A 156 3.41 2.00 -12.55
CA ALA A 156 4.41 1.16 -11.88
C ALA A 156 5.57 1.99 -11.32
N LEU A 157 6.09 2.96 -12.10
CA LEU A 157 7.13 3.90 -11.65
C LEU A 157 6.68 4.72 -10.43
N GLY A 158 5.49 5.30 -10.49
CA GLY A 158 4.95 6.10 -9.39
C GLY A 158 4.69 5.27 -8.14
N ASN A 159 4.02 4.14 -8.29
CA ASN A 159 3.65 3.29 -7.17
C ASN A 159 4.88 2.70 -6.46
N SER A 160 5.87 2.19 -7.19
CA SER A 160 7.08 1.62 -6.61
C SER A 160 7.91 2.67 -5.85
N GLY A 161 8.04 3.88 -6.42
CA GLY A 161 8.77 4.97 -5.78
C GLY A 161 8.13 5.40 -4.47
N PHE A 162 6.81 5.51 -4.40
CA PHE A 162 6.10 5.81 -3.16
C PHE A 162 6.38 4.76 -2.07
N TRP A 163 6.18 3.47 -2.39
CA TRP A 163 6.36 2.40 -1.40
C TRP A 163 7.80 2.29 -0.89
N THR A 164 8.78 2.52 -1.75
CA THR A 164 10.19 2.52 -1.35
C THR A 164 10.50 3.68 -0.41
N MET A 165 9.96 4.87 -0.69
CA MET A 165 10.28 6.08 0.07
C MET A 165 9.53 6.20 1.39
N ILE A 166 8.27 5.74 1.48
CA ILE A 166 7.47 5.90 2.70
C ILE A 166 8.11 5.22 3.92
N TYR A 167 8.65 4.01 3.74
CA TYR A 167 9.35 3.31 4.80
C TYR A 167 10.70 3.93 5.12
N ALA A 168 11.46 4.36 4.11
CA ALA A 168 12.74 5.04 4.33
C ALA A 168 12.57 6.33 5.13
N MET A 169 11.58 7.15 4.79
CA MET A 169 11.27 8.38 5.53
C MET A 169 10.72 8.12 6.94
N SER A 170 10.00 7.01 7.12
CA SER A 170 9.56 6.56 8.44
C SER A 170 10.75 6.27 9.37
N TYR A 171 11.76 5.56 8.87
CA TYR A 171 12.98 5.30 9.63
C TYR A 171 13.76 6.58 9.93
N ASP A 172 13.87 7.50 8.98
CA ASP A 172 14.52 8.79 9.20
C ASP A 172 13.82 9.59 10.32
N SER A 173 12.48 9.61 10.32
CA SER A 173 11.69 10.26 11.36
C SER A 173 11.90 9.61 12.74
N ALA A 174 12.06 8.29 12.78
CA ALA A 174 12.34 7.56 14.00
C ALA A 174 13.75 7.87 14.57
N ILE A 175 14.74 7.97 13.69
CA ILE A 175 16.12 8.34 14.06
C ILE A 175 16.17 9.78 14.59
N LEU A 176 15.43 10.69 13.97
CA LEU A 176 15.35 12.10 14.40
C LEU A 176 14.79 12.20 15.82
N GLU A 177 13.72 11.49 16.13
CA GLU A 177 13.18 11.45 17.49
C GLU A 177 14.17 10.82 18.50
N GLN A 178 14.89 9.80 18.08
CA GLN A 178 15.91 9.19 18.94
C GLN A 178 17.02 10.20 19.29
N ILE A 179 17.43 11.04 18.35
CA ILE A 179 18.44 12.09 18.57
C ILE A 179 17.90 13.15 19.52
N GLU A 180 16.64 13.58 19.33
CA GLU A 180 16.02 14.63 20.12
C GLU A 180 15.65 14.19 21.55
N THR A 181 15.16 12.96 21.71
CA THR A 181 14.62 12.48 22.99
C THR A 181 15.51 11.51 23.73
N GLY A 182 16.56 10.97 23.08
CA GLY A 182 17.44 9.93 23.61
C GLY A 182 16.76 8.55 23.76
N LYS A 183 15.50 8.41 23.35
CA LYS A 183 14.73 7.16 23.45
C LYS A 183 14.58 6.51 22.08
N LYS A 184 14.88 5.22 22.01
CA LYS A 184 14.62 4.44 20.77
C LYS A 184 13.12 4.28 20.58
N PRO A 185 12.57 4.68 19.42
CA PRO A 185 11.17 4.39 19.08
C PRO A 185 11.06 2.89 18.70
N ASP A 186 10.49 2.09 19.59
CA ASP A 186 10.38 0.63 19.50
C ASP A 186 9.45 0.16 18.37
N GLY A 187 9.83 0.36 17.11
CA GLY A 187 9.03 -0.05 15.93
C GLY A 187 7.65 0.61 15.82
N LEU A 188 7.33 1.54 16.73
CA LEU A 188 6.04 2.22 16.79
C LEU A 188 5.73 3.00 15.50
N TYR A 189 6.73 3.65 14.91
CA TYR A 189 6.58 4.47 13.70
C TYR A 189 6.13 3.65 12.51
N THR A 190 6.81 2.54 12.23
CA THR A 190 6.43 1.61 11.17
C THR A 190 5.08 0.95 11.42
N SER A 191 4.78 0.63 12.68
CA SER A 191 3.48 0.08 13.07
C SER A 191 2.33 1.04 12.84
N LEU A 192 2.51 2.34 13.16
CA LEU A 192 1.51 3.38 12.90
C LEU A 192 1.28 3.59 11.40
N ILE A 193 2.35 3.66 10.61
CA ILE A 193 2.24 3.76 9.15
C ILE A 193 1.48 2.54 8.60
N GLY A 194 1.81 1.32 9.04
CA GLY A 194 1.11 0.09 8.66
C GLY A 194 -0.35 0.08 9.08
N LEU A 195 -0.69 0.60 10.26
CA LEU A 195 -2.07 0.71 10.73
C LEU A 195 -2.89 1.65 9.84
N PHE A 196 -2.39 2.85 9.58
CA PHE A 196 -3.08 3.82 8.73
C PHE A 196 -3.15 3.41 7.27
N MET A 197 -2.18 2.62 6.77
CA MET A 197 -2.27 1.94 5.49
C MET A 197 -3.50 1.02 5.44
N LYS A 198 -3.72 0.21 6.48
CA LYS A 198 -4.89 -0.70 6.54
C LYS A 198 -6.21 0.08 6.60
N PHE A 199 -6.26 1.16 7.36
CA PHE A 199 -7.43 2.04 7.39
C PHE A 199 -7.69 2.70 6.03
N GLY A 200 -6.65 3.16 5.34
CA GLY A 200 -6.78 3.71 3.98
C GLY A 200 -7.34 2.70 2.99
N ASN A 201 -6.80 1.47 2.99
CA ASN A 201 -7.30 0.38 2.15
C ASN A 201 -8.75 0.02 2.48
N ALA A 202 -9.09 -0.07 3.78
CA ALA A 202 -10.47 -0.36 4.20
C ALA A 202 -11.45 0.73 3.74
N LEU A 203 -11.09 2.00 3.88
CA LEU A 203 -11.92 3.11 3.42
C LEU A 203 -12.06 3.11 1.90
N GLY A 204 -10.98 2.89 1.16
CA GLY A 204 -11.01 2.78 -0.31
C GLY A 204 -11.91 1.64 -0.78
N THR A 205 -11.82 0.47 -0.14
CA THR A 205 -12.69 -0.67 -0.43
C THR A 205 -14.16 -0.37 -0.09
N LEU A 206 -14.43 0.31 1.03
CA LEU A 206 -15.77 0.70 1.42
C LEU A 206 -16.39 1.66 0.38
N ILE A 207 -15.66 2.70 -0.02
CA ILE A 207 -16.12 3.66 -1.06
C ILE A 207 -16.43 2.93 -2.36
N MET A 208 -15.55 2.01 -2.77
CA MET A 208 -15.74 1.21 -3.98
C MET A 208 -16.95 0.28 -3.86
N GLY A 209 -17.18 -0.34 -2.69
CA GLY A 209 -18.34 -1.18 -2.41
C GLY A 209 -19.65 -0.41 -2.55
N PHE A 210 -19.73 0.84 -2.08
CA PHE A 210 -20.89 1.69 -2.30
C PHE A 210 -21.09 2.03 -3.79
N GLY A 211 -20.02 2.35 -4.51
CA GLY A 211 -20.07 2.63 -5.95
C GLY A 211 -20.52 1.43 -6.77
N CYS A 212 -20.11 0.22 -6.43
CA CYS A 212 -20.51 -1.01 -7.11
C CYS A 212 -21.96 -1.43 -6.82
N ASN A 213 -22.50 -1.08 -5.65
CA ASN A 213 -23.90 -1.38 -5.33
C ASN A 213 -24.89 -0.58 -6.17
N VAL A 214 -24.58 0.65 -6.56
CA VAL A 214 -25.48 1.48 -7.38
C VAL A 214 -25.78 0.83 -8.75
N PRO A 215 -24.80 0.40 -9.56
CA PRO A 215 -25.05 -0.35 -10.79
C PRO A 215 -25.81 -1.65 -10.57
N ALA A 216 -25.52 -2.42 -9.50
CA ALA A 216 -26.23 -3.65 -9.18
C ALA A 216 -27.71 -3.40 -8.89
N ILE A 217 -28.03 -2.38 -8.09
CA ILE A 217 -29.43 -1.97 -7.80
C ILE A 217 -30.14 -1.50 -9.08
N MET A 218 -29.44 -0.77 -9.95
CA MET A 218 -29.98 -0.35 -11.23
C MET A 218 -30.28 -1.55 -12.16
N ALA A 219 -29.34 -2.51 -12.22
CA ALA A 219 -29.52 -3.75 -12.96
C ALA A 219 -30.74 -4.55 -12.46
N CYS A 220 -30.90 -4.68 -11.15
CA CYS A 220 -32.05 -5.35 -10.55
C CYS A 220 -33.38 -4.68 -10.91
N ARG A 221 -33.42 -3.37 -11.16
CA ARG A 221 -34.61 -2.64 -11.59
C ARG A 221 -35.02 -2.93 -13.04
N THR A 222 -34.06 -3.33 -13.89
CA THR A 222 -34.32 -3.64 -15.30
C THR A 222 -34.84 -5.07 -15.52
N ILE A 223 -34.83 -5.93 -14.50
CA ILE A 223 -35.39 -7.27 -14.57
C ILE A 223 -36.89 -7.21 -14.53
N GLU A 224 -37.54 -7.73 -15.60
CA GLU A 224 -39.00 -7.61 -15.80
C GLU A 224 -39.83 -8.38 -14.78
N SER A 225 -39.36 -9.55 -14.32
CA SER A 225 -40.14 -10.38 -13.38
C SER A 225 -39.79 -10.06 -11.92
N ARG A 226 -40.86 -9.91 -11.10
CA ARG A 226 -40.71 -9.62 -9.66
C ARG A 226 -40.05 -10.74 -8.88
N SER A 227 -40.26 -11.99 -9.26
CA SER A 227 -39.64 -13.18 -8.67
C SER A 227 -38.13 -13.24 -8.97
N SER A 228 -37.73 -12.90 -10.19
CA SER A 228 -36.31 -12.88 -10.58
C SER A 228 -35.51 -11.77 -9.87
N ARG A 229 -36.18 -10.65 -9.49
CA ARG A 229 -35.54 -9.56 -8.72
C ARG A 229 -35.21 -9.91 -7.27
N LEU A 230 -35.88 -10.92 -6.69
CA LEU A 230 -35.69 -11.34 -5.30
C LEU A 230 -34.60 -12.40 -5.16
N ILE A 231 -34.12 -12.99 -6.26
CA ILE A 231 -33.13 -14.05 -6.30
C ILE A 231 -31.72 -13.49 -6.61
N THR A 232 -31.61 -12.30 -7.17
CA THR A 232 -30.36 -11.59 -7.43
C THR A 232 -30.04 -10.60 -6.32
#